data_dd9a813be8b41670dc111901d6e07344
#
_entry.id   dd9a813be8b41670dc111901d6e07344
#
_cell.length_a   1.000
_cell.length_b   1.000
_cell.length_c   1.000
_cell.angle_alpha   90.00
_cell.angle_beta   90.00
_cell.angle_gamma   90.00
#
_symmetry.space_group_name_H-M   'P 1'
#
loop_
_entity.id
_entity.type
_entity.pdbx_description
1 polymer ?
#
loop_
_entity_poly.entity_id
_entity_poly.type
_entity_poly.pdbx_seq_one_letter_code
_entity_poly.pdbx_strand_id
1 'polypeptide(L)'
;PNEPAHEGNRWQAQPRSYLFHEPAVLRANQHKFYAIGQMLNRMDTYFSNGHIIDKLEIIVEGGTYTEYPVNYLERYHRDLFYSANIYFDLRKVYSNYDNCLNDKLDLNLLTNIREPLSIEEEIKINKTAKVHIIGICIETRPDALDDEWLWRFRRWGVTRVQLGAQHVDNAILKKINRGHNVEQLLWAMKYLKDNCFKIDIHIMPDLPDASPDIDKAMFDYVYSVVCPDQMKVYPCQTVPWTVIKK
;
A
#
# COMPACT_ATOMS: atom_id res chain seq x y z
N PRO A 1 -8.88 -10.32 -9.99
CA PRO A 1 -10.03 -10.20 -10.89
C PRO A 1 -9.69 -9.43 -12.16
N ASN A 2 -10.35 -9.77 -13.27
CA ASN A 2 -10.29 -9.05 -14.55
C ASN A 2 -11.58 -8.22 -14.72
N GLU A 3 -11.76 -7.24 -13.88
CA GLU A 3 -12.91 -6.35 -13.93
C GLU A 3 -12.92 -5.56 -15.26
N PRO A 4 -14.05 -5.48 -15.98
CA PRO A 4 -14.13 -4.77 -17.24
C PRO A 4 -13.91 -3.27 -17.06
N ALA A 5 -13.66 -2.55 -18.16
CA ALA A 5 -13.56 -1.10 -18.14
C ALA A 5 -14.88 -0.47 -17.69
N HIS A 6 -14.78 0.63 -16.93
CA HIS A 6 -15.92 1.43 -16.50
C HIS A 6 -16.08 2.64 -17.41
N GLU A 7 -17.32 2.97 -17.75
CA GLU A 7 -17.64 4.11 -18.62
C GLU A 7 -17.21 5.42 -17.97
N GLY A 8 -16.67 6.33 -18.76
CA GLY A 8 -16.28 7.67 -18.32
C GLY A 8 -14.95 7.78 -17.55
N ASN A 9 -14.19 6.71 -17.42
CA ASN A 9 -12.87 6.74 -16.78
C ASN A 9 -11.81 5.96 -17.58
N ARG A 10 -10.54 6.05 -17.14
CA ARG A 10 -9.40 5.36 -17.77
C ARG A 10 -9.16 3.95 -17.22
N TRP A 11 -10.12 3.37 -16.52
CA TRP A 11 -10.02 2.01 -16.00
C TRP A 11 -9.96 1.01 -17.15
N GLN A 12 -8.87 0.28 -17.23
CA GLN A 12 -8.68 -0.75 -18.25
C GLN A 12 -8.92 -2.15 -17.65
N ALA A 13 -9.55 -3.03 -18.43
CA ALA A 13 -9.72 -4.42 -18.04
C ALA A 13 -8.35 -5.11 -17.99
N GLN A 14 -7.92 -5.48 -16.78
CA GLN A 14 -6.65 -6.19 -16.53
C GLN A 14 -6.73 -6.90 -15.17
N PRO A 15 -5.86 -7.90 -14.91
CA PRO A 15 -5.77 -8.49 -13.57
C PRO A 15 -5.50 -7.45 -12.51
N ARG A 16 -6.27 -7.48 -11.41
CA ARG A 16 -6.16 -6.50 -10.31
C ARG A 16 -6.30 -7.18 -8.97
N SER A 17 -5.63 -6.62 -7.96
CA SER A 17 -5.81 -7.02 -6.56
C SER A 17 -7.04 -6.37 -5.95
N TYR A 18 -7.40 -5.17 -6.39
CA TYR A 18 -8.49 -4.35 -5.87
C TYR A 18 -9.52 -4.03 -6.95
N LEU A 19 -10.79 -3.98 -6.57
CA LEU A 19 -11.90 -3.65 -7.47
C LEU A 19 -12.13 -2.13 -7.54
N PHE A 20 -12.78 -1.68 -8.62
CA PHE A 20 -13.01 -0.25 -8.88
C PHE A 20 -13.74 0.47 -7.75
N HIS A 21 -14.75 -0.17 -7.13
CA HIS A 21 -15.57 0.46 -6.09
C HIS A 21 -14.95 0.46 -4.69
N GLU A 22 -13.77 -0.08 -4.52
CA GLU A 22 -13.10 -0.04 -3.22
C GLU A 22 -12.66 1.39 -2.87
N PRO A 23 -12.80 1.83 -1.59
CA PRO A 23 -12.59 3.22 -1.22
C PRO A 23 -11.20 3.77 -1.55
N ALA A 24 -10.15 2.95 -1.42
CA ALA A 24 -8.79 3.34 -1.77
C ALA A 24 -8.64 3.56 -3.28
N VAL A 25 -9.25 2.68 -4.10
CA VAL A 25 -9.22 2.78 -5.57
C VAL A 25 -10.01 3.99 -6.05
N LEU A 26 -11.20 4.24 -5.48
CA LEU A 26 -12.00 5.44 -5.80
C LEU A 26 -11.22 6.72 -5.52
N ARG A 27 -10.55 6.82 -4.35
CA ARG A 27 -9.70 7.96 -4.02
C ARG A 27 -8.53 8.11 -4.98
N ALA A 28 -7.84 7.01 -5.31
CA ALA A 28 -6.74 7.04 -6.26
C ALA A 28 -7.20 7.52 -7.65
N ASN A 29 -8.34 7.06 -8.14
CA ASN A 29 -8.94 7.50 -9.40
C ASN A 29 -9.32 8.99 -9.36
N GLN A 30 -9.98 9.45 -8.28
CA GLN A 30 -10.37 10.85 -8.08
C GLN A 30 -9.16 11.78 -8.17
N HIS A 31 -8.03 11.38 -7.59
CA HIS A 31 -6.79 12.14 -7.58
C HIS A 31 -5.81 11.74 -8.68
N LYS A 32 -6.25 11.00 -9.71
CA LYS A 32 -5.41 10.57 -10.85
C LYS A 32 -4.11 9.88 -10.41
N PHE A 33 -4.17 9.13 -9.32
CA PHE A 33 -3.04 8.43 -8.69
C PHE A 33 -1.90 9.35 -8.19
N TYR A 34 -2.11 10.65 -8.06
CA TYR A 34 -1.14 11.54 -7.41
C TYR A 34 -1.22 11.41 -5.89
N ALA A 35 -0.05 11.25 -5.25
CA ALA A 35 0.03 11.08 -3.80
C ALA A 35 -0.46 12.32 -3.04
N ILE A 36 -0.12 13.53 -3.49
CA ILE A 36 -0.47 14.79 -2.81
C ILE A 36 -1.98 14.88 -2.60
N GLY A 37 -2.77 14.71 -3.66
CA GLY A 37 -4.23 14.79 -3.56
C GLY A 37 -4.81 13.75 -2.61
N GLN A 38 -4.34 12.50 -2.67
CA GLN A 38 -4.79 11.42 -1.80
C GLN A 38 -4.45 11.69 -0.33
N MET A 39 -3.23 12.18 -0.05
CA MET A 39 -2.78 12.50 1.31
C MET A 39 -3.56 13.66 1.92
N LEU A 40 -3.67 14.76 1.21
CA LEU A 40 -4.41 15.95 1.68
C LEU A 40 -5.89 15.60 1.93
N ASN A 41 -6.54 14.88 1.01
CA ASN A 41 -7.90 14.42 1.18
C ASN A 41 -8.08 13.57 2.46
N ARG A 42 -7.17 12.63 2.73
CA ARG A 42 -7.25 11.79 3.94
C ARG A 42 -6.99 12.57 5.22
N MET A 43 -5.99 13.43 5.23
CA MET A 43 -5.70 14.26 6.39
C MET A 43 -6.86 15.20 6.72
N ASP A 44 -7.46 15.84 5.72
CA ASP A 44 -8.63 16.68 5.94
C ASP A 44 -9.85 15.90 6.40
N THR A 45 -10.07 14.70 5.88
CA THR A 45 -11.15 13.83 6.36
C THR A 45 -10.99 13.54 7.86
N TYR A 46 -9.78 13.19 8.30
CA TYR A 46 -9.53 12.94 9.73
C TYR A 46 -9.64 14.23 10.54
N PHE A 47 -9.07 15.33 10.07
CA PHE A 47 -9.13 16.62 10.75
C PHE A 47 -10.58 17.10 10.94
N SER A 48 -11.40 17.03 9.90
CA SER A 48 -12.82 17.42 9.95
C SER A 48 -13.66 16.53 10.88
N ASN A 49 -13.23 15.28 11.08
CA ASN A 49 -13.84 14.37 12.06
C ASN A 49 -13.25 14.53 13.49
N GLY A 50 -12.46 15.58 13.74
CA GLY A 50 -11.92 15.91 15.06
C GLY A 50 -10.68 15.13 15.49
N HIS A 51 -10.02 14.40 14.57
CA HIS A 51 -8.77 13.72 14.88
C HIS A 51 -7.58 14.70 14.90
N ILE A 52 -6.64 14.45 15.79
CA ILE A 52 -5.35 15.16 15.81
C ILE A 52 -4.51 14.58 14.67
N ILE A 53 -3.99 15.47 13.81
CA ILE A 53 -3.12 15.11 12.69
C ILE A 53 -1.67 15.45 13.07
N ASP A 54 -1.04 14.58 13.85
CA ASP A 54 0.35 14.74 14.30
C ASP A 54 1.25 13.59 13.86
N LYS A 55 0.70 12.36 13.76
CA LYS A 55 1.42 11.14 13.37
C LYS A 55 0.62 10.37 12.33
N LEU A 56 1.30 9.95 11.28
CA LEU A 56 0.71 9.19 10.19
C LEU A 56 1.46 7.88 9.99
N GLU A 57 0.73 6.77 9.97
CA GLU A 57 1.16 5.53 9.36
C GLU A 57 0.47 5.42 8.00
N ILE A 58 1.26 5.24 6.95
CA ILE A 58 0.76 5.18 5.57
C ILE A 58 0.79 3.73 5.12
N ILE A 59 -0.35 3.22 4.64
CA ILE A 59 -0.45 1.92 4.00
C ILE A 59 -0.73 2.15 2.52
N VAL A 60 0.24 1.81 1.67
CA VAL A 60 0.09 1.88 0.21
C VAL A 60 -0.51 0.56 -0.26
N GLU A 61 -1.78 0.61 -0.60
CA GLU A 61 -2.51 -0.53 -1.17
C GLU A 61 -2.28 -0.56 -2.68
N GLY A 62 -2.07 -1.73 -3.27
CA GLY A 62 -1.86 -1.79 -4.71
C GLY A 62 -1.34 -3.11 -5.28
N GLY A 63 -1.31 -4.15 -4.50
CA GLY A 63 -0.92 -5.49 -4.96
C GLY A 63 0.60 -5.65 -5.10
N THR A 64 1.13 -5.79 -6.33
CA THR A 64 2.57 -5.94 -6.52
C THR A 64 3.22 -4.57 -6.71
N TYR A 65 3.66 -3.98 -5.63
CA TYR A 65 4.25 -2.63 -5.61
C TYR A 65 5.46 -2.47 -6.55
N THR A 66 6.30 -3.48 -6.63
CA THR A 66 7.53 -3.49 -7.43
C THR A 66 7.30 -3.50 -8.96
N GLU A 67 6.07 -3.67 -9.41
CA GLU A 67 5.71 -3.60 -10.83
C GLU A 67 5.46 -2.16 -11.34
N TYR A 68 5.39 -1.19 -10.44
CA TYR A 68 5.21 0.20 -10.84
C TYR A 68 6.52 0.83 -11.32
N PRO A 69 6.47 1.80 -12.26
CA PRO A 69 7.68 2.51 -12.71
C PRO A 69 8.43 3.18 -11.55
N VAL A 70 9.73 2.98 -11.46
CA VAL A 70 10.58 3.48 -10.37
C VAL A 70 10.48 4.99 -10.20
N ASN A 71 10.49 5.75 -11.29
CA ASN A 71 10.37 7.21 -11.26
C ASN A 71 9.01 7.70 -10.73
N TYR A 72 7.94 6.93 -10.98
CA TYR A 72 6.64 7.20 -10.38
C TYR A 72 6.67 6.95 -8.88
N LEU A 73 7.22 5.82 -8.43
CA LEU A 73 7.29 5.47 -7.02
C LEU A 73 8.17 6.45 -6.21
N GLU A 74 9.31 6.86 -6.75
CA GLU A 74 10.19 7.85 -6.11
C GLU A 74 9.46 9.18 -5.91
N ARG A 75 8.79 9.67 -6.97
CA ARG A 75 7.96 10.87 -6.86
C ARG A 75 6.81 10.67 -5.88
N TYR A 76 6.17 9.50 -5.90
CA TYR A 76 5.06 9.17 -5.01
C TYR A 76 5.48 9.26 -3.54
N HIS A 77 6.62 8.66 -3.16
CA HIS A 77 7.13 8.74 -1.80
C HIS A 77 7.57 10.15 -1.39
N ARG A 78 8.25 10.87 -2.27
CA ARG A 78 8.56 12.29 -2.05
C ARG A 78 7.29 13.08 -1.74
N ASP A 79 6.25 12.87 -2.51
CA ASP A 79 4.99 13.60 -2.41
C ASP A 79 4.18 13.22 -1.15
N LEU A 80 4.35 12.01 -0.60
CA LEU A 80 3.81 11.63 0.69
C LEU A 80 4.41 12.51 1.81
N PHE A 81 5.74 12.61 1.87
CA PHE A 81 6.43 13.43 2.86
C PHE A 81 6.16 14.92 2.66
N TYR A 82 6.22 15.39 1.43
CA TYR A 82 5.89 16.78 1.09
C TYR A 82 4.50 17.18 1.59
N SER A 83 3.49 16.37 1.32
CA SER A 83 2.10 16.63 1.76
C SER A 83 1.97 16.74 3.28
N ALA A 84 2.64 15.86 4.01
CA ALA A 84 2.65 15.91 5.47
C ALA A 84 3.37 17.18 5.98
N ASN A 85 4.48 17.55 5.35
CA ASN A 85 5.29 18.70 5.75
C ASN A 85 4.56 20.03 5.57
N ILE A 86 3.75 20.19 4.51
CA ILE A 86 3.07 21.45 4.20
C ILE A 86 1.65 21.53 4.73
N TYR A 87 1.07 20.46 5.27
CA TYR A 87 -0.35 20.36 5.57
C TYR A 87 -0.89 21.54 6.40
N PHE A 88 -0.27 21.87 7.51
CA PHE A 88 -0.73 22.97 8.36
C PHE A 88 -0.41 24.36 7.80
N ASP A 89 0.61 24.51 6.98
CA ASP A 89 0.88 25.78 6.31
C ASP A 89 -0.14 26.02 5.21
N LEU A 90 -0.51 24.98 4.49
CA LEU A 90 -1.61 25.01 3.53
C LEU A 90 -2.93 25.43 4.20
N ARG A 91 -3.26 24.86 5.36
CA ARG A 91 -4.48 25.22 6.11
C ARG A 91 -4.49 26.66 6.64
N LYS A 92 -3.34 27.23 6.98
CA LYS A 92 -3.27 28.66 7.37
C LYS A 92 -3.55 29.61 6.22
N VAL A 93 -3.00 29.28 5.03
CA VAL A 93 -3.20 30.11 3.83
C VAL A 93 -4.64 30.03 3.34
N TYR A 94 -5.26 28.89 3.46
CA TYR A 94 -6.60 28.60 2.96
C TYR A 94 -7.55 28.26 4.12
N SER A 95 -7.83 29.24 4.98
CA SER A 95 -8.72 29.07 6.15
C SER A 95 -10.16 28.69 5.81
N ASN A 96 -10.59 28.89 4.56
CA ASN A 96 -11.90 28.46 4.02
C ASN A 96 -11.80 27.18 3.17
N TYR A 97 -10.88 26.29 3.51
CA TYR A 97 -10.43 25.17 2.69
C TYR A 97 -11.42 24.01 2.59
N ASP A 98 -12.48 24.00 3.37
CA ASP A 98 -13.47 22.92 3.42
C ASP A 98 -14.14 22.58 2.07
N ASN A 99 -14.04 23.51 1.08
CA ASN A 99 -14.62 23.32 -0.23
C ASN A 99 -13.62 23.07 -1.36
N CYS A 100 -12.31 23.22 -1.13
CA CYS A 100 -11.32 23.17 -2.22
C CYS A 100 -10.71 21.77 -2.45
N LEU A 101 -10.77 20.86 -1.46
CA LEU A 101 -10.15 19.52 -1.57
C LEU A 101 -11.10 18.45 -2.10
N ASN A 102 -12.40 18.70 -2.08
CA ASN A 102 -13.36 17.64 -2.41
C ASN A 102 -13.44 17.32 -3.91
N ASP A 103 -13.17 18.25 -4.82
CA ASP A 103 -13.37 17.96 -6.25
C ASP A 103 -12.19 18.22 -7.20
N LYS A 104 -11.31 19.16 -6.94
CA LYS A 104 -10.13 19.41 -7.79
C LYS A 104 -9.05 20.13 -6.99
N LEU A 105 -8.08 19.39 -6.46
CA LEU A 105 -6.85 20.01 -5.96
C LEU A 105 -6.21 20.80 -7.11
N ASP A 106 -6.28 22.11 -7.02
CA ASP A 106 -5.49 22.96 -7.92
C ASP A 106 -4.04 22.91 -7.45
N LEU A 107 -3.21 22.17 -8.17
CA LEU A 107 -1.79 22.07 -7.88
C LEU A 107 -1.09 23.43 -7.85
N ASN A 108 -1.63 24.44 -8.52
CA ASN A 108 -1.11 25.82 -8.47
C ASN A 108 -1.22 26.41 -7.06
N LEU A 109 -2.16 25.95 -6.23
CA LEU A 109 -2.26 26.40 -4.84
C LEU A 109 -1.05 25.94 -3.99
N LEU A 110 -0.43 24.83 -4.34
CA LEU A 110 0.73 24.29 -3.63
C LEU A 110 1.99 25.12 -3.88
N THR A 111 2.13 25.68 -5.08
CA THR A 111 3.28 26.55 -5.43
C THR A 111 3.33 27.82 -4.58
N ASN A 112 2.19 28.25 -4.04
CA ASN A 112 2.14 29.38 -3.11
C ASN A 112 2.72 29.06 -1.71
N ILE A 113 2.91 27.78 -1.39
CA ILE A 113 3.57 27.35 -0.14
C ILE A 113 5.06 27.17 -0.40
N ARG A 114 5.41 26.19 -1.21
CA ARG A 114 6.75 25.94 -1.77
C ARG A 114 6.70 24.78 -2.76
N GLU A 115 7.72 24.68 -3.60
CA GLU A 115 7.91 23.50 -4.45
C GLU A 115 8.40 22.29 -3.64
N PRO A 116 8.06 21.06 -4.07
CA PRO A 116 8.65 19.84 -3.50
C PRO A 116 10.18 19.82 -3.73
N LEU A 117 10.91 19.46 -2.68
CA LEU A 117 12.34 19.23 -2.73
C LEU A 117 12.67 17.78 -3.12
N SER A 118 13.92 17.34 -2.97
CA SER A 118 14.27 15.93 -3.13
C SER A 118 13.62 15.08 -2.03
N ILE A 119 13.50 13.77 -2.26
CA ILE A 119 12.90 12.86 -1.28
C ILE A 119 13.69 12.88 0.04
N GLU A 120 15.01 12.96 -0.01
CA GLU A 120 15.88 13.01 1.15
C GLU A 120 15.64 14.27 1.98
N GLU A 121 15.48 15.40 1.32
CA GLU A 121 15.18 16.67 1.97
C GLU A 121 13.78 16.66 2.60
N GLU A 122 12.77 16.14 1.89
CA GLU A 122 11.42 16.02 2.46
C GLU A 122 11.38 15.09 3.67
N ILE A 123 12.09 13.97 3.65
CA ILE A 123 12.25 13.08 4.81
C ILE A 123 12.96 13.81 5.96
N LYS A 124 14.00 14.59 5.67
CA LYS A 124 14.71 15.36 6.69
C LYS A 124 13.82 16.42 7.34
N ILE A 125 13.04 17.15 6.55
CA ILE A 125 12.07 18.15 7.04
C ILE A 125 11.01 17.46 7.90
N ASN A 126 10.54 16.28 7.52
CA ASN A 126 9.49 15.56 8.24
C ASN A 126 9.89 15.17 9.66
N LYS A 127 11.18 15.07 9.98
CA LYS A 127 11.67 14.80 11.35
C LYS A 127 11.27 15.87 12.37
N THR A 128 11.02 17.10 11.93
CA THR A 128 10.63 18.24 12.78
C THR A 128 9.31 18.87 12.35
N ALA A 129 8.63 18.33 11.36
CA ALA A 129 7.34 18.81 10.89
C ALA A 129 6.25 18.62 11.97
N LYS A 130 5.12 19.31 11.83
CA LYS A 130 3.96 19.12 12.72
C LYS A 130 3.26 17.79 12.50
N VAL A 131 3.34 17.26 11.30
CA VAL A 131 2.77 15.96 10.91
C VAL A 131 3.94 15.04 10.59
N HIS A 132 4.16 14.04 11.43
CA HIS A 132 5.23 13.06 11.26
C HIS A 132 4.71 11.80 10.54
N ILE A 133 5.38 11.39 9.48
CA ILE A 133 5.20 10.04 8.94
C ILE A 133 6.07 9.10 9.78
N ILE A 134 5.41 8.27 10.60
CA ILE A 134 6.06 7.34 11.53
C ILE A 134 6.29 5.96 10.92
N GLY A 135 5.63 5.65 9.82
CA GLY A 135 5.79 4.41 9.10
C GLY A 135 5.15 4.46 7.72
N ILE A 136 5.78 3.77 6.78
CA ILE A 136 5.22 3.51 5.45
C ILE A 136 5.23 2.01 5.23
N CYS A 137 4.05 1.46 4.92
CA CYS A 137 3.83 0.08 4.58
C CYS A 137 3.52 -0.06 3.10
N ILE A 138 4.14 -1.01 2.43
CA ILE A 138 3.88 -1.36 1.03
C ILE A 138 3.49 -2.82 0.90
N GLU A 139 2.78 -3.18 -0.18
CA GLU A 139 2.39 -4.55 -0.48
C GLU A 139 3.19 -5.10 -1.67
N THR A 140 3.75 -6.29 -1.53
CA THR A 140 4.40 -6.98 -2.65
C THR A 140 4.30 -8.49 -2.53
N ARG A 141 4.90 -9.20 -3.51
CA ARG A 141 4.96 -10.66 -3.52
C ARG A 141 6.35 -11.13 -3.04
N PRO A 142 6.43 -12.34 -2.45
CA PRO A 142 7.73 -12.89 -2.03
C PRO A 142 8.78 -13.02 -3.15
N ASP A 143 8.33 -13.28 -4.38
CA ASP A 143 9.17 -13.47 -5.56
C ASP A 143 9.58 -12.15 -6.26
N ALA A 144 9.16 -11.00 -5.74
CA ALA A 144 9.38 -9.69 -6.35
C ALA A 144 10.37 -8.81 -5.56
N LEU A 145 11.26 -9.42 -4.78
CA LEU A 145 12.25 -8.75 -3.95
C LEU A 145 13.67 -9.01 -4.47
N ASP A 146 14.49 -7.97 -4.44
CA ASP A 146 15.92 -8.01 -4.68
C ASP A 146 16.65 -6.91 -3.90
N ASP A 147 17.99 -6.87 -3.99
CA ASP A 147 18.82 -5.89 -3.27
C ASP A 147 18.49 -4.45 -3.68
N GLU A 148 18.20 -4.23 -4.95
CA GLU A 148 17.89 -2.90 -5.48
C GLU A 148 16.55 -2.39 -4.93
N TRP A 149 15.54 -3.26 -4.83
CA TRP A 149 14.26 -2.91 -4.22
C TRP A 149 14.39 -2.65 -2.72
N LEU A 150 15.15 -3.44 -1.97
CA LEU A 150 15.37 -3.20 -0.55
C LEU A 150 16.06 -1.86 -0.30
N TRP A 151 17.08 -1.54 -1.10
CA TRP A 151 17.76 -0.26 -1.04
C TRP A 151 16.79 0.91 -1.32
N ARG A 152 15.95 0.80 -2.37
CA ARG A 152 14.91 1.80 -2.67
C ARG A 152 13.92 1.94 -1.53
N PHE A 153 13.40 0.84 -0.98
CA PHE A 153 12.47 0.88 0.14
C PHE A 153 13.06 1.65 1.31
N ARG A 154 14.30 1.38 1.65
CA ARG A 154 15.00 2.07 2.74
C ARG A 154 15.15 3.55 2.46
N ARG A 155 15.58 3.92 1.26
CA ARG A 155 15.74 5.31 0.81
C ARG A 155 14.41 6.06 0.80
N TRP A 156 13.32 5.40 0.46
CA TRP A 156 11.98 6.01 0.40
C TRP A 156 11.22 6.00 1.72
N GLY A 157 11.84 5.57 2.81
CA GLY A 157 11.24 5.60 4.15
C GLY A 157 10.27 4.47 4.44
N VAL A 158 10.25 3.40 3.66
CA VAL A 158 9.47 2.19 3.95
C VAL A 158 9.99 1.54 5.22
N THR A 159 9.07 1.22 6.14
CA THR A 159 9.38 0.57 7.42
C THR A 159 8.79 -0.83 7.52
N ARG A 160 7.74 -1.11 6.76
CA ARG A 160 7.00 -2.37 6.79
C ARG A 160 6.69 -2.85 5.38
N VAL A 161 6.78 -4.17 5.18
CA VAL A 161 6.43 -4.82 3.92
C VAL A 161 5.34 -5.84 4.19
N GLN A 162 4.24 -5.76 3.45
CA GLN A 162 3.17 -6.75 3.47
C GLN A 162 3.40 -7.74 2.33
N LEU A 163 3.58 -9.01 2.68
CA LEU A 163 3.78 -10.10 1.72
C LEU A 163 2.49 -10.86 1.47
N GLY A 164 2.10 -10.94 0.21
CA GLY A 164 0.96 -11.76 -0.21
C GLY A 164 1.31 -13.25 -0.21
N ALA A 165 1.49 -13.86 0.97
CA ALA A 165 1.79 -15.28 1.13
C ALA A 165 0.63 -16.17 0.67
N GLN A 166 -0.58 -15.83 1.04
CA GLN A 166 -1.86 -16.47 0.78
C GLN A 166 -2.00 -17.83 1.47
N HIS A 167 -1.07 -18.77 1.30
CA HIS A 167 -1.05 -20.09 1.92
C HIS A 167 0.39 -20.58 2.12
N VAL A 168 0.56 -21.66 2.89
CA VAL A 168 1.87 -22.31 3.13
C VAL A 168 1.90 -23.76 2.62
N ASP A 169 1.05 -24.07 1.64
CA ASP A 169 1.04 -25.34 0.92
C ASP A 169 1.31 -25.10 -0.57
N ASN A 170 2.37 -25.73 -1.09
CA ASN A 170 2.79 -25.53 -2.48
C ASN A 170 1.77 -26.07 -3.50
N ALA A 171 0.97 -27.08 -3.16
CA ALA A 171 -0.08 -27.59 -4.06
C ALA A 171 -1.20 -26.58 -4.19
N ILE A 172 -1.64 -25.98 -3.08
CA ILE A 172 -2.66 -24.91 -3.06
C ILE A 172 -2.14 -23.67 -3.79
N LEU A 173 -0.91 -23.22 -3.50
CA LEU A 173 -0.30 -22.07 -4.17
C LEU A 173 -0.26 -22.27 -5.70
N LYS A 174 0.12 -23.46 -6.16
CA LYS A 174 0.11 -23.81 -7.57
C LYS A 174 -1.31 -23.82 -8.15
N LYS A 175 -2.29 -24.35 -7.42
CA LYS A 175 -3.69 -24.41 -7.84
C LYS A 175 -4.28 -23.03 -8.10
N ILE A 176 -3.97 -22.06 -7.24
CA ILE A 176 -4.43 -20.66 -7.38
C ILE A 176 -3.53 -19.82 -8.27
N ASN A 177 -2.57 -20.42 -8.94
CA ASN A 177 -1.64 -19.77 -9.86
C ASN A 177 -0.82 -18.63 -9.20
N ARG A 178 -0.29 -18.89 -8.00
CA ARG A 178 0.67 -17.94 -7.36
C ARG A 178 2.04 -18.07 -8.00
N GLY A 179 2.73 -16.94 -8.14
CA GLY A 179 4.07 -16.88 -8.75
C GLY A 179 5.19 -17.32 -7.81
N HIS A 180 4.90 -17.62 -6.52
CA HIS A 180 5.89 -18.05 -5.53
C HIS A 180 5.49 -19.36 -4.86
N ASN A 181 6.45 -20.00 -4.23
CA ASN A 181 6.31 -21.18 -3.36
C ASN A 181 6.65 -20.84 -1.90
N VAL A 182 6.52 -21.84 -1.01
CA VAL A 182 6.77 -21.67 0.43
C VAL A 182 8.25 -21.35 0.71
N GLU A 183 9.16 -21.95 -0.03
CA GLU A 183 10.60 -21.72 0.09
C GLU A 183 10.97 -20.26 -0.22
N GLN A 184 10.35 -19.69 -1.27
CA GLN A 184 10.50 -18.27 -1.62
C GLN A 184 9.89 -17.35 -0.56
N LEU A 185 8.76 -17.74 0.04
CA LEU A 185 8.19 -17.00 1.17
C LEU A 185 9.17 -16.97 2.36
N LEU A 186 9.71 -18.10 2.75
CA LEU A 186 10.68 -18.19 3.86
C LEU A 186 11.96 -17.39 3.57
N TRP A 187 12.45 -17.47 2.33
CA TRP A 187 13.57 -16.64 1.89
C TRP A 187 13.24 -15.15 2.02
N ALA A 188 12.10 -14.71 1.51
CA ALA A 188 11.67 -13.31 1.56
C ALA A 188 11.51 -12.82 3.01
N MET A 189 10.94 -13.66 3.90
CA MET A 189 10.80 -13.37 5.32
C MET A 189 12.17 -13.14 5.97
N LYS A 190 13.12 -14.05 5.75
CA LYS A 190 14.48 -13.91 6.28
C LYS A 190 15.15 -12.66 5.71
N TYR A 191 15.07 -12.47 4.41
CA TYR A 191 15.71 -11.37 3.69
C TYR A 191 15.24 -10.00 4.18
N LEU A 192 13.95 -9.81 4.38
CA LEU A 192 13.39 -8.57 4.92
C LEU A 192 13.76 -8.37 6.40
N LYS A 193 13.73 -9.42 7.23
CA LYS A 193 14.13 -9.36 8.65
C LYS A 193 15.60 -8.99 8.80
N ASP A 194 16.49 -9.62 8.05
CA ASP A 194 17.92 -9.33 8.07
C ASP A 194 18.21 -7.86 7.68
N ASN A 195 17.32 -7.26 6.88
CA ASN A 195 17.36 -5.85 6.51
C ASN A 195 16.48 -4.95 7.39
N CYS A 196 16.08 -5.42 8.57
CA CYS A 196 15.35 -4.65 9.60
C CYS A 196 14.01 -4.06 9.15
N PHE A 197 13.29 -4.72 8.24
CA PHE A 197 11.90 -4.38 7.95
C PHE A 197 10.94 -5.11 8.88
N LYS A 198 9.84 -4.45 9.26
CA LYS A 198 8.67 -5.14 9.80
C LYS A 198 7.95 -5.87 8.69
N ILE A 199 7.39 -7.03 8.98
CA ILE A 199 6.77 -7.88 7.99
C ILE A 199 5.35 -8.26 8.41
N ASP A 200 4.40 -7.91 7.56
CA ASP A 200 3.05 -8.44 7.63
C ASP A 200 2.91 -9.54 6.56
N ILE A 201 2.15 -10.57 6.82
CA ILE A 201 1.73 -11.52 5.79
C ILE A 201 0.22 -11.50 5.61
N HIS A 202 -0.20 -11.68 4.37
CA HIS A 202 -1.59 -11.93 4.06
C HIS A 202 -1.79 -13.42 3.84
N ILE A 203 -2.70 -14.03 4.57
CA ILE A 203 -3.12 -15.42 4.41
C ILE A 203 -4.61 -15.50 4.11
N MET A 204 -4.96 -16.53 3.36
CA MET A 204 -6.31 -16.70 2.83
C MET A 204 -6.76 -18.15 3.06
N PRO A 205 -7.46 -18.44 4.16
CA PRO A 205 -8.09 -19.74 4.34
C PRO A 205 -9.24 -19.94 3.35
N ASP A 206 -9.71 -21.17 3.25
CA ASP A 206 -10.80 -21.60 2.35
C ASP A 206 -10.48 -21.39 0.86
N LEU A 207 -9.20 -21.55 0.50
CA LEU A 207 -8.78 -21.58 -0.90
C LEU A 207 -9.20 -22.89 -1.57
N PRO A 208 -9.32 -22.93 -2.92
CA PRO A 208 -9.59 -24.17 -3.64
C PRO A 208 -8.63 -25.29 -3.25
N ASP A 209 -9.18 -26.47 -2.94
CA ASP A 209 -8.51 -27.66 -2.44
C ASP A 209 -7.99 -27.57 -0.96
N ALA A 210 -8.21 -26.44 -0.27
CA ALA A 210 -8.00 -26.38 1.17
C ALA A 210 -9.15 -27.06 1.93
N SER A 211 -8.84 -27.60 3.10
CA SER A 211 -9.80 -28.12 4.08
C SER A 211 -9.59 -27.43 5.41
N PRO A 212 -10.55 -27.48 6.35
CA PRO A 212 -10.36 -26.91 7.68
C PRO A 212 -9.14 -27.42 8.42
N ASP A 213 -8.72 -28.66 8.19
CA ASP A 213 -7.53 -29.24 8.82
C ASP A 213 -6.23 -28.73 8.15
N ILE A 214 -6.24 -28.54 6.83
CA ILE A 214 -5.13 -27.92 6.10
C ILE A 214 -4.97 -26.46 6.53
N ASP A 215 -6.08 -25.71 6.65
CA ASP A 215 -6.03 -24.34 7.10
C ASP A 215 -5.53 -24.21 8.55
N LYS A 216 -5.93 -25.10 9.45
CA LYS A 216 -5.38 -25.15 10.83
C LYS A 216 -3.87 -25.41 10.80
N ALA A 217 -3.42 -26.40 10.04
CA ALA A 217 -1.99 -26.70 9.88
C ALA A 217 -1.22 -25.50 9.30
N MET A 218 -1.84 -24.72 8.39
CA MET A 218 -1.27 -23.47 7.90
C MET A 218 -1.01 -22.47 9.04
N PHE A 219 -1.97 -22.27 9.96
CA PHE A 219 -1.75 -21.37 11.10
C PHE A 219 -0.63 -21.86 12.01
N ASP A 220 -0.57 -23.17 12.32
CA ASP A 220 0.50 -23.74 13.11
C ASP A 220 1.87 -23.50 12.47
N TYR A 221 1.97 -23.69 11.16
CA TYR A 221 3.19 -23.41 10.40
C TYR A 221 3.55 -21.92 10.40
N VAL A 222 2.56 -21.03 10.22
CA VAL A 222 2.79 -19.58 10.26
C VAL A 222 3.35 -19.15 11.62
N TYR A 223 2.79 -19.63 12.72
CA TYR A 223 3.25 -19.27 14.06
C TYR A 223 4.60 -19.89 14.45
N SER A 224 4.90 -21.10 13.98
CA SER A 224 6.11 -21.83 14.39
C SER A 224 7.31 -21.64 13.47
N VAL A 225 7.07 -21.38 12.16
CA VAL A 225 8.13 -21.35 11.15
C VAL A 225 8.24 -19.99 10.47
N VAL A 226 7.13 -19.44 9.97
CA VAL A 226 7.15 -18.16 9.23
C VAL A 226 7.39 -16.97 10.17
N CYS A 227 6.74 -16.95 11.33
CA CYS A 227 6.92 -15.97 12.40
C CYS A 227 6.88 -14.51 11.91
N PRO A 228 5.80 -14.03 11.28
CA PRO A 228 5.67 -12.62 10.86
C PRO A 228 5.50 -11.70 12.06
N ASP A 229 5.72 -10.38 11.88
CA ASP A 229 5.40 -9.39 12.91
C ASP A 229 3.89 -9.16 13.03
N GLN A 230 3.17 -9.25 11.92
CA GLN A 230 1.71 -9.16 11.85
C GLN A 230 1.16 -10.11 10.78
N MET A 231 -0.13 -10.42 10.90
CA MET A 231 -0.82 -11.28 9.96
C MET A 231 -2.22 -10.71 9.69
N LYS A 232 -2.60 -10.67 8.42
CA LYS A 232 -3.97 -10.37 7.99
C LYS A 232 -4.59 -11.64 7.42
N VAL A 233 -5.78 -11.97 7.93
CA VAL A 233 -6.52 -13.17 7.52
C VAL A 233 -7.72 -12.72 6.69
N TYR A 234 -7.77 -13.14 5.45
CA TYR A 234 -8.87 -12.88 4.53
C TYR A 234 -9.47 -14.21 4.07
N PRO A 235 -10.68 -14.59 4.52
CA PRO A 235 -11.34 -15.77 3.97
C PRO A 235 -11.48 -15.65 2.45
N CYS A 236 -11.26 -16.74 1.74
CA CYS A 236 -11.41 -16.75 0.29
C CYS A 236 -12.86 -16.41 -0.09
N GLN A 237 -13.05 -15.33 -0.80
CA GLN A 237 -14.35 -14.93 -1.33
C GLN A 237 -14.35 -15.00 -2.85
N THR A 238 -15.39 -15.64 -3.40
CA THR A 238 -15.61 -15.65 -4.83
C THR A 238 -16.15 -14.31 -5.28
N VAL A 239 -15.30 -13.51 -5.91
CA VAL A 239 -15.70 -12.23 -6.48
C VAL A 239 -15.90 -12.36 -8.00
N PRO A 240 -16.68 -11.48 -8.64
CA PRO A 240 -16.82 -11.43 -10.08
C PRO A 240 -15.44 -11.34 -10.77
N TRP A 241 -15.38 -11.82 -12.01
CA TRP A 241 -14.18 -11.76 -12.88
C TRP A 241 -12.95 -12.52 -12.38
N THR A 242 -13.11 -13.44 -11.42
CA THR A 242 -12.04 -14.36 -11.00
C THR A 242 -12.23 -15.75 -11.60
N VAL A 243 -11.11 -16.46 -11.79
CA VAL A 243 -11.14 -17.86 -12.30
C VAL A 243 -11.77 -18.80 -11.27
N ILE A 244 -11.73 -18.50 -10.00
CA ILE A 244 -12.31 -19.28 -8.90
C ILE A 244 -13.85 -19.40 -9.03
N LYS A 245 -14.49 -18.45 -9.71
CA LYS A 245 -15.94 -18.48 -9.95
C LYS A 245 -16.39 -19.52 -10.98
N LYS A 246 -15.48 -20.20 -11.64
CA LYS A 246 -15.80 -21.30 -12.55
C LYS A 246 -15.80 -22.60 -11.79
#